data_8d3386385e6b42eb5f8d0457f90b348f
#
_entry.id   8d3386385e6b42eb5f8d0457f90b348f
#
_cell.length_a   1.000
_cell.length_b   1.000
_cell.length_c   1.000
_cell.angle_alpha   90.00
_cell.angle_beta   90.00
_cell.angle_gamma   90.00
#
_symmetry.space_group_name_H-M   'P 1'
#
loop_
_entity.id
_entity.type
_entity.pdbx_description
1 polymer ?
#
loop_
_entity_poly.entity_id
_entity_poly.type
_entity_poly.pdbx_seq_one_letter_code
_entity_poly.pdbx_strand_id
1 'polypeptide(L)'
;MSLTSQAAVMVGEKFEIREYPVLDPDPDAVLIRTELAGICGTDLHNWDYQRLEGDVLLGHENVGIIDKMGANVKKDLFGEDLAEGDRIVFFPRTPVGIYGFLNPSESPHLRGGFADYINLQQAEASIFKVDMSAETAVLTEPFNIGVHGVMRSGIQFGDTVAVQGSGAIGLVTLICAKASGAGKLIIVGGPPGRLELARKIGADVVIDIAEIPAPEERIQAVRDATPRGEGADVVFECAGFLPAITEGLEYVKQSGTYVEMGHFVDIGSMDFNPNQQLMRKNIRIEAIWGGRVEYFMRGIPVMERGDFPIEEMVSHVLPLDRISEGFNALAGGYNLDGKDAIKIAMKGGAA
;
A
#
# COMPACT_ATOMS: atom_id res chain seq x y z
N MET A 1 38.37 -1.70 -0.32
CA MET A 1 37.46 -0.55 -0.14
C MET A 1 36.34 -1.04 0.74
N SER A 2 35.89 -0.26 1.72
CA SER A 2 34.69 -0.61 2.49
C SER A 2 33.47 -0.54 1.56
N LEU A 3 32.52 -1.44 1.72
CA LEU A 3 31.27 -1.43 0.98
C LEU A 3 30.46 -0.17 1.35
N THR A 4 29.92 0.52 0.34
CA THR A 4 29.07 1.70 0.52
C THR A 4 27.73 1.51 -0.17
N SER A 5 26.72 2.23 0.27
CA SER A 5 25.36 2.25 -0.25
C SER A 5 24.98 3.66 -0.66
N GLN A 6 24.44 3.81 -1.85
CA GLN A 6 23.70 5.03 -2.18
C GLN A 6 22.34 5.03 -1.49
N ALA A 7 21.88 6.22 -1.12
CA ALA A 7 20.55 6.43 -0.53
C ALA A 7 20.00 7.77 -1.01
N ALA A 8 18.71 7.78 -1.35
CA ALA A 8 17.96 8.98 -1.69
C ALA A 8 17.36 9.58 -0.41
N VAL A 9 18.04 10.57 0.16
CA VAL A 9 17.66 11.22 1.42
C VAL A 9 16.77 12.41 1.13
N MET A 10 15.61 12.45 1.79
CA MET A 10 14.74 13.62 1.76
C MET A 10 15.30 14.73 2.65
N VAL A 11 15.50 15.91 2.06
CA VAL A 11 15.98 17.14 2.70
C VAL A 11 15.00 18.26 2.36
N GLY A 12 14.05 18.52 3.24
CA GLY A 12 12.90 19.37 2.93
C GLY A 12 12.08 18.77 1.77
N GLU A 13 11.85 19.55 0.71
CA GLU A 13 11.11 19.12 -0.49
C GLU A 13 12.02 18.51 -1.59
N LYS A 14 13.28 18.19 -1.27
CA LYS A 14 14.23 17.69 -2.25
C LYS A 14 14.80 16.35 -1.83
N PHE A 15 15.26 15.60 -2.81
CA PHE A 15 16.04 14.38 -2.58
C PHE A 15 17.50 14.64 -2.94
N GLU A 16 18.40 14.17 -2.07
CA GLU A 16 19.83 14.15 -2.30
C GLU A 16 20.32 12.71 -2.31
N ILE A 17 21.07 12.33 -3.34
CA ILE A 17 21.74 11.03 -3.34
C ILE A 17 23.00 11.17 -2.50
N ARG A 18 23.03 10.42 -1.40
CA ARG A 18 24.17 10.39 -0.46
C ARG A 18 24.72 8.99 -0.35
N GLU A 19 26.00 8.89 0.01
CA GLU A 19 26.70 7.63 0.21
C GLU A 19 26.90 7.37 1.70
N TYR A 20 26.56 6.15 2.14
CA TYR A 20 26.69 5.71 3.52
C TYR A 20 27.53 4.44 3.59
N PRO A 21 28.33 4.25 4.67
CA PRO A 21 29.03 2.99 4.88
C PRO A 21 28.01 1.87 5.15
N VAL A 22 28.21 0.73 4.49
CA VAL A 22 27.48 -0.50 4.80
C VAL A 22 28.18 -1.19 5.95
N LEU A 23 27.54 -1.25 7.11
CA LEU A 23 28.05 -1.87 8.31
C LEU A 23 27.66 -3.36 8.33
N ASP A 24 28.53 -4.21 8.88
CA ASP A 24 28.13 -5.58 9.19
C ASP A 24 26.96 -5.58 10.18
N PRO A 25 25.98 -6.49 10.03
CA PRO A 25 24.81 -6.50 10.90
C PRO A 25 25.16 -6.88 12.34
N ASP A 26 24.52 -6.23 13.30
CA ASP A 26 24.52 -6.66 14.70
C ASP A 26 23.98 -8.08 14.84
N PRO A 27 24.22 -8.78 15.98
CA PRO A 27 23.80 -10.17 16.15
C PRO A 27 22.31 -10.44 15.87
N ASP A 28 21.42 -9.48 16.12
CA ASP A 28 19.96 -9.59 15.92
C ASP A 28 19.49 -8.85 14.65
N ALA A 29 20.40 -8.44 13.78
CA ALA A 29 20.12 -7.66 12.58
C ALA A 29 20.34 -8.49 11.30
N VAL A 30 19.74 -8.00 10.21
CA VAL A 30 19.96 -8.50 8.85
C VAL A 30 20.35 -7.33 7.94
N LEU A 31 21.39 -7.50 7.15
CA LEU A 31 21.71 -6.63 6.03
C LEU A 31 20.97 -7.13 4.80
N ILE A 32 20.14 -6.30 4.23
CA ILE A 32 19.30 -6.61 3.07
C ILE A 32 19.81 -5.79 1.88
N ARG A 33 20.08 -6.44 0.77
CA ARG A 33 20.30 -5.78 -0.51
C ARG A 33 18.92 -5.49 -1.11
N THR A 34 18.59 -4.20 -1.26
CA THR A 34 17.28 -3.76 -1.75
C THR A 34 17.09 -4.17 -3.20
N GLU A 35 16.02 -4.90 -3.51
CA GLU A 35 15.59 -5.12 -4.89
C GLU A 35 14.68 -3.99 -5.34
N LEU A 36 13.57 -3.76 -4.60
CA LEU A 36 12.59 -2.71 -4.87
C LEU A 36 12.10 -2.08 -3.56
N ALA A 37 11.81 -0.78 -3.61
CA ALA A 37 11.11 -0.05 -2.56
C ALA A 37 9.99 0.80 -3.17
N GLY A 38 8.74 0.57 -2.77
CA GLY A 38 7.57 1.28 -3.30
C GLY A 38 7.46 2.70 -2.74
N ILE A 39 7.00 3.64 -3.57
CA ILE A 39 6.59 4.97 -3.12
C ILE A 39 5.13 4.89 -2.66
N CYS A 40 4.90 5.21 -1.40
CA CYS A 40 3.58 5.25 -0.76
C CYS A 40 2.98 6.66 -0.78
N GLY A 41 1.65 6.76 -0.70
CA GLY A 41 0.98 8.02 -0.43
C GLY A 41 1.45 8.71 0.84
N THR A 42 1.84 7.94 1.87
CA THR A 42 2.42 8.47 3.10
C THR A 42 3.76 9.16 2.87
N ASP A 43 4.60 8.65 1.97
CA ASP A 43 5.87 9.29 1.60
C ASP A 43 5.60 10.64 0.91
N LEU A 44 4.62 10.69 0.01
CA LEU A 44 4.19 11.93 -0.66
C LEU A 44 3.72 12.99 0.33
N HIS A 45 2.90 12.60 1.31
CA HIS A 45 2.43 13.55 2.32
C HIS A 45 3.53 14.04 3.25
N ASN A 46 4.51 13.21 3.58
CA ASN A 46 5.68 13.67 4.34
C ASN A 46 6.53 14.64 3.54
N TRP A 47 6.68 14.38 2.24
CA TRP A 47 7.43 15.24 1.32
C TRP A 47 6.71 16.58 1.08
N ASP A 48 5.41 16.56 0.78
CA ASP A 48 4.61 17.75 0.41
C ASP A 48 4.32 18.65 1.63
N TYR A 49 4.00 18.04 2.80
CA TYR A 49 3.65 18.79 4.01
C TYR A 49 4.78 18.92 5.02
N GLN A 50 5.99 18.43 4.70
CA GLN A 50 7.19 18.49 5.57
C GLN A 50 6.89 18.06 7.02
N ARG A 51 6.19 16.92 7.19
CA ARG A 51 5.75 16.44 8.50
C ARG A 51 6.87 15.83 9.35
N LEU A 52 8.02 15.53 8.73
CA LEU A 52 9.19 14.98 9.39
C LEU A 52 10.26 16.05 9.49
N GLU A 53 10.86 16.18 10.68
CA GLU A 53 11.94 17.14 10.93
C GLU A 53 13.30 16.55 10.51
N GLY A 54 14.13 17.39 9.92
CA GLY A 54 15.50 17.04 9.52
C GLY A 54 15.57 16.17 8.28
N ASP A 55 16.70 15.50 8.10
CA ASP A 55 16.96 14.60 7.00
C ASP A 55 16.32 13.23 7.25
N VAL A 56 15.62 12.68 6.27
CA VAL A 56 14.89 11.42 6.41
C VAL A 56 15.20 10.48 5.25
N LEU A 57 15.48 9.22 5.56
CA LEU A 57 15.53 8.15 4.57
C LEU A 57 14.15 7.47 4.50
N LEU A 58 13.39 7.79 3.44
CA LEU A 58 12.07 7.26 3.20
C LEU A 58 12.11 5.84 2.60
N GLY A 59 10.92 5.29 2.31
CA GLY A 59 10.72 3.95 1.74
C GLY A 59 10.43 2.90 2.81
N HIS A 60 9.15 2.56 2.98
CA HIS A 60 8.67 1.57 3.95
C HIS A 60 7.97 0.36 3.31
N GLU A 61 7.81 0.35 1.99
CA GLU A 61 7.31 -0.77 1.19
C GLU A 61 8.51 -1.48 0.55
N ASN A 62 9.05 -2.51 1.20
CA ASN A 62 10.38 -3.02 0.86
C ASN A 62 10.40 -4.51 0.52
N VAL A 63 11.19 -4.86 -0.50
CA VAL A 63 11.61 -6.22 -0.80
C VAL A 63 13.12 -6.23 -1.12
N GLY A 64 13.79 -7.27 -0.70
CA GLY A 64 15.21 -7.45 -0.99
C GLY A 64 15.72 -8.84 -0.68
N ILE A 65 17.01 -9.03 -0.90
CA ILE A 65 17.71 -10.27 -0.67
C ILE A 65 18.56 -10.14 0.60
N ILE A 66 18.54 -11.14 1.46
CA ILE A 66 19.44 -11.21 2.60
C ILE A 66 20.88 -11.29 2.09
N ASP A 67 21.68 -10.28 2.38
CA ASP A 67 23.10 -10.21 2.03
C ASP A 67 23.96 -10.80 3.14
N LYS A 68 23.67 -10.42 4.41
CA LYS A 68 24.34 -10.94 5.60
C LYS A 68 23.36 -11.06 6.75
N MET A 69 23.60 -12.06 7.61
CA MET A 69 22.78 -12.30 8.80
C MET A 69 23.59 -12.17 10.09
N GLY A 70 23.01 -11.52 11.08
CA GLY A 70 23.49 -11.55 12.45
C GLY A 70 23.39 -12.96 13.08
N ALA A 71 24.28 -13.26 14.00
CA ALA A 71 24.44 -14.62 14.55
C ALA A 71 23.20 -15.19 15.25
N ASN A 72 22.30 -14.32 15.75
CA ASN A 72 21.09 -14.72 16.47
C ASN A 72 19.88 -14.89 15.54
N VAL A 73 19.89 -14.31 14.34
CA VAL A 73 18.78 -14.41 13.39
C VAL A 73 18.78 -15.79 12.73
N LYS A 74 17.66 -16.52 12.84
CA LYS A 74 17.54 -17.90 12.34
C LYS A 74 16.25 -18.14 11.56
N LYS A 75 15.16 -17.51 11.97
CA LYS A 75 13.83 -17.79 11.47
C LYS A 75 13.08 -16.51 11.16
N ASP A 76 12.16 -16.63 10.22
CA ASP A 76 11.16 -15.59 9.98
C ASP A 76 9.95 -15.72 10.93
N LEU A 77 8.98 -14.83 10.77
CA LEU A 77 7.75 -14.85 11.58
C LEU A 77 6.80 -16.02 11.26
N PHE A 78 6.98 -16.75 10.15
CA PHE A 78 6.29 -18.00 9.89
C PHE A 78 6.99 -19.22 10.55
N GLY A 79 8.20 -19.02 11.07
CA GLY A 79 9.04 -20.07 11.62
C GLY A 79 9.90 -20.79 10.58
N GLU A 80 9.96 -20.26 9.36
CA GLU A 80 10.82 -20.76 8.28
C GLU A 80 12.28 -20.40 8.54
N ASP A 81 13.19 -21.29 8.17
CA ASP A 81 14.63 -21.04 8.31
C ASP A 81 15.09 -20.00 7.28
N LEU A 82 15.83 -19.00 7.78
CA LEU A 82 16.41 -17.94 6.97
C LEU A 82 17.87 -18.27 6.60
N ALA A 83 18.25 -17.88 5.38
CA ALA A 83 19.61 -17.98 4.87
C ALA A 83 19.99 -16.75 4.03
N GLU A 84 21.28 -16.47 3.93
CA GLU A 84 21.80 -15.51 2.95
C GLU A 84 21.40 -15.93 1.54
N GLY A 85 20.90 -14.98 0.74
CA GLY A 85 20.33 -15.22 -0.57
C GLY A 85 18.79 -15.38 -0.60
N ASP A 86 18.13 -15.51 0.55
CA ASP A 86 16.66 -15.55 0.61
C ASP A 86 16.05 -14.18 0.26
N ARG A 87 14.97 -14.20 -0.53
CA ARG A 87 14.14 -12.99 -0.74
C ARG A 87 13.22 -12.82 0.44
N ILE A 88 13.16 -11.58 0.94
CA ILE A 88 12.35 -11.23 2.10
C ILE A 88 11.57 -9.93 1.89
N VAL A 89 10.50 -9.83 2.64
CA VAL A 89 9.83 -8.58 2.97
C VAL A 89 9.80 -8.41 4.47
N PHE A 90 9.55 -7.20 4.96
CA PHE A 90 9.42 -7.00 6.41
C PHE A 90 8.35 -5.96 6.75
N PHE A 91 7.72 -6.14 7.89
CA PHE A 91 6.79 -5.17 8.43
C PHE A 91 7.58 -3.95 8.93
N PRO A 92 7.31 -2.72 8.41
CA PRO A 92 8.20 -1.58 8.62
C PRO A 92 8.24 -1.07 10.07
N ARG A 93 7.22 -1.36 10.89
CA ARG A 93 7.23 -1.01 12.32
C ARG A 93 7.93 -2.07 13.12
N THR A 94 9.10 -1.73 13.62
CA THR A 94 9.97 -2.61 14.41
C THR A 94 10.11 -2.06 15.83
N PRO A 95 10.68 -2.83 16.78
CA PRO A 95 10.97 -2.32 18.12
C PRO A 95 11.92 -1.10 18.17
N VAL A 96 12.72 -0.90 17.13
CA VAL A 96 13.69 0.22 17.04
C VAL A 96 13.15 1.43 16.27
N GLY A 97 11.91 1.38 15.80
CA GLY A 97 11.28 2.48 15.08
C GLY A 97 10.58 2.05 13.79
N ILE A 98 10.08 3.02 13.05
CA ILE A 98 9.40 2.78 11.77
C ILE A 98 10.39 3.03 10.65
N TYR A 99 10.77 1.96 9.93
CA TYR A 99 11.63 2.04 8.75
C TYR A 99 10.99 2.91 7.67
N GLY A 100 11.80 3.73 7.02
CA GLY A 100 11.34 4.72 6.05
C GLY A 100 10.93 6.07 6.65
N PHE A 101 11.13 6.27 8.00
CA PHE A 101 10.85 7.54 8.66
C PHE A 101 11.98 7.94 9.63
N LEU A 102 13.16 7.35 9.48
CA LEU A 102 14.27 7.52 10.40
C LEU A 102 15.36 8.40 9.79
N ASN A 103 16.07 9.13 10.68
CA ASN A 103 17.19 9.97 10.30
C ASN A 103 18.37 9.09 9.86
N PRO A 104 18.91 9.26 8.63
CA PRO A 104 20.03 8.46 8.13
C PRO A 104 21.39 8.82 8.75
N SER A 105 21.49 9.96 9.46
CA SER A 105 22.73 10.35 10.15
C SER A 105 23.01 9.51 11.40
N GLU A 106 22.00 8.80 11.93
CA GLU A 106 22.14 7.92 13.08
C GLU A 106 22.54 6.51 12.64
N SER A 107 23.62 5.96 13.24
CA SER A 107 23.98 4.56 13.01
C SER A 107 22.85 3.62 13.49
N PRO A 108 22.56 2.57 12.71
CA PRO A 108 23.28 2.00 11.57
C PRO A 108 22.97 2.63 10.18
N HIS A 109 22.50 3.82 10.05
CA HIS A 109 22.24 4.65 8.87
C HIS A 109 21.13 4.19 7.94
N LEU A 110 21.21 3.00 7.36
CA LEU A 110 20.37 2.51 6.25
C LEU A 110 19.04 1.91 6.77
N ARG A 111 18.14 2.76 7.31
CA ARG A 111 16.87 2.35 7.91
C ARG A 111 15.66 2.83 7.09
N GLY A 112 15.75 2.73 5.78
CA GLY A 112 14.69 3.04 4.82
C GLY A 112 15.04 2.47 3.45
N GLY A 113 14.00 2.21 2.64
CA GLY A 113 14.12 1.43 1.41
C GLY A 113 14.65 2.18 0.21
N PHE A 114 14.66 3.52 0.23
CA PHE A 114 15.23 4.27 -0.90
C PHE A 114 16.75 4.31 -0.82
N ALA A 115 17.35 3.13 -0.69
CA ALA A 115 18.79 2.89 -0.61
C ALA A 115 19.15 1.54 -1.23
N ASP A 116 20.43 1.34 -1.58
CA ASP A 116 20.91 0.07 -2.13
C ASP A 116 20.87 -1.06 -1.09
N TYR A 117 21.03 -0.70 0.20
CA TYR A 117 21.00 -1.63 1.33
C TYR A 117 20.11 -1.12 2.43
N ILE A 118 19.51 -2.07 3.18
CA ILE A 118 18.75 -1.81 4.40
C ILE A 118 19.38 -2.60 5.54
N ASN A 119 19.66 -1.94 6.67
CA ASN A 119 20.11 -2.59 7.90
C ASN A 119 18.92 -2.80 8.83
N LEU A 120 18.29 -3.99 8.78
CA LEU A 120 17.11 -4.32 9.55
C LEU A 120 17.49 -4.83 10.94
N GLN A 121 17.29 -3.99 11.96
CA GLN A 121 17.53 -4.29 13.35
C GLN A 121 16.40 -5.13 13.96
N GLN A 122 16.73 -6.06 14.90
CA GLN A 122 15.76 -6.97 15.52
C GLN A 122 14.88 -7.67 14.48
N ALA A 123 15.52 -8.23 13.46
CA ALA A 123 14.89 -8.69 12.22
C ALA A 123 13.81 -9.75 12.44
N GLU A 124 14.02 -10.73 13.35
CA GLU A 124 13.05 -11.82 13.61
C GLU A 124 11.67 -11.32 14.10
N ALA A 125 11.59 -10.05 14.57
CA ALA A 125 10.31 -9.43 14.96
C ALA A 125 9.45 -8.93 13.81
N SER A 126 9.98 -8.91 12.56
CA SER A 126 9.31 -8.25 11.44
C SER A 126 9.52 -8.87 10.06
N ILE A 127 10.48 -9.81 9.92
CA ILE A 127 10.91 -10.38 8.64
C ILE A 127 10.06 -11.57 8.20
N PHE A 128 9.84 -11.69 6.88
CA PHE A 128 9.16 -12.80 6.22
C PHE A 128 9.93 -13.22 4.99
N LYS A 129 10.26 -14.51 4.88
CA LYS A 129 10.74 -15.10 3.63
C LYS A 129 9.59 -15.26 2.66
N VAL A 130 9.82 -14.97 1.37
CA VAL A 130 8.77 -15.02 0.36
C VAL A 130 9.25 -15.68 -0.94
N ASP A 131 8.33 -16.42 -1.58
CA ASP A 131 8.56 -17.08 -2.88
C ASP A 131 7.65 -16.45 -3.95
N MET A 132 7.94 -15.19 -4.29
CA MET A 132 7.24 -14.43 -5.32
C MET A 132 8.20 -13.42 -5.98
N SER A 133 7.83 -12.85 -7.12
CA SER A 133 8.64 -11.83 -7.80
C SER A 133 8.85 -10.59 -6.94
N ALA A 134 9.89 -9.82 -7.21
CA ALA A 134 10.13 -8.57 -6.47
C ALA A 134 8.99 -7.57 -6.68
N GLU A 135 8.42 -7.52 -7.88
CA GLU A 135 7.28 -6.66 -8.23
C GLU A 135 6.02 -7.03 -7.45
N THR A 136 5.77 -8.33 -7.22
CA THR A 136 4.67 -8.76 -6.34
C THR A 136 5.01 -8.44 -4.89
N ALA A 137 6.21 -8.78 -4.43
CA ALA A 137 6.62 -8.70 -3.03
C ALA A 137 6.68 -7.26 -2.49
N VAL A 138 7.05 -6.27 -3.32
CA VAL A 138 7.07 -4.86 -2.91
C VAL A 138 5.68 -4.33 -2.53
N LEU A 139 4.62 -5.00 -2.99
CA LEU A 139 3.24 -4.66 -2.68
C LEU A 139 2.72 -5.28 -1.38
N THR A 140 3.55 -6.04 -0.63
CA THR A 140 3.12 -6.69 0.62
C THR A 140 2.69 -5.66 1.67
N GLU A 141 3.36 -4.51 1.77
CA GLU A 141 2.98 -3.46 2.70
C GLU A 141 1.61 -2.84 2.35
N PRO A 142 1.35 -2.33 1.14
CA PRO A 142 0.01 -1.84 0.79
C PRO A 142 -1.05 -2.96 0.79
N PHE A 143 -0.70 -4.20 0.47
CA PHE A 143 -1.61 -5.35 0.57
C PHE A 143 -2.12 -5.58 1.99
N ASN A 144 -1.26 -5.38 2.99
CA ASN A 144 -1.61 -5.41 4.41
C ASN A 144 -2.74 -4.43 4.76
N ILE A 145 -2.81 -3.26 4.12
CA ILE A 145 -3.90 -2.29 4.34
C ILE A 145 -5.22 -2.85 3.77
N GLY A 146 -5.19 -3.47 2.59
CA GLY A 146 -6.36 -4.18 2.04
C GLY A 146 -6.86 -5.30 2.94
N VAL A 147 -5.94 -6.12 3.47
CA VAL A 147 -6.26 -7.18 4.46
C VAL A 147 -6.90 -6.58 5.71
N HIS A 148 -6.33 -5.49 6.25
CA HIS A 148 -6.88 -4.80 7.43
C HIS A 148 -8.31 -4.34 7.18
N GLY A 149 -8.57 -3.65 6.07
CA GLY A 149 -9.90 -3.18 5.69
C GLY A 149 -10.91 -4.33 5.62
N VAL A 150 -10.57 -5.38 4.90
CA VAL A 150 -11.45 -6.56 4.72
C VAL A 150 -11.69 -7.28 6.04
N MET A 151 -10.68 -7.47 6.88
CA MET A 151 -10.85 -8.10 8.21
C MET A 151 -11.77 -7.30 9.13
N ARG A 152 -11.79 -5.95 9.02
CA ARG A 152 -12.64 -5.07 9.83
C ARG A 152 -14.04 -4.89 9.23
N SER A 153 -14.22 -5.07 7.93
CA SER A 153 -15.49 -4.85 7.22
C SER A 153 -16.60 -5.81 7.67
N GLY A 154 -16.23 -7.00 8.11
CA GLY A 154 -17.19 -8.06 8.42
C GLY A 154 -17.84 -8.69 7.18
N ILE A 155 -17.16 -8.59 6.02
CA ILE A 155 -17.60 -9.19 4.76
C ILE A 155 -18.00 -10.65 4.96
N GLN A 156 -19.12 -11.04 4.35
CA GLN A 156 -19.65 -12.41 4.36
C GLN A 156 -19.55 -13.04 2.98
N PHE A 157 -19.56 -14.36 2.93
CA PHE A 157 -19.59 -15.09 1.66
C PHE A 157 -20.84 -14.68 0.85
N GLY A 158 -20.61 -14.28 -0.38
CA GLY A 158 -21.66 -13.87 -1.31
C GLY A 158 -22.06 -12.39 -1.25
N ASP A 159 -21.47 -11.58 -0.36
CA ASP A 159 -21.75 -10.15 -0.26
C ASP A 159 -21.43 -9.41 -1.58
N THR A 160 -22.22 -8.37 -1.85
CA THR A 160 -21.89 -7.38 -2.87
C THR A 160 -21.01 -6.30 -2.26
N VAL A 161 -19.83 -6.11 -2.83
CA VAL A 161 -18.83 -5.16 -2.36
C VAL A 161 -18.60 -4.07 -3.40
N ALA A 162 -18.59 -2.81 -2.97
CA ALA A 162 -18.16 -1.69 -3.79
C ALA A 162 -16.84 -1.11 -3.26
N VAL A 163 -15.88 -0.88 -4.15
CA VAL A 163 -14.62 -0.21 -3.85
C VAL A 163 -14.61 1.12 -4.59
N GLN A 164 -14.47 2.20 -3.85
CA GLN A 164 -14.36 3.55 -4.37
C GLN A 164 -12.89 3.98 -4.41
N GLY A 165 -12.39 4.27 -5.60
CA GLY A 165 -10.97 4.50 -5.86
C GLY A 165 -10.27 3.29 -6.48
N SER A 166 -9.58 3.51 -7.60
CA SER A 166 -8.81 2.49 -8.35
C SER A 166 -7.30 2.70 -8.28
N GLY A 167 -6.82 3.36 -7.21
CA GLY A 167 -5.41 3.44 -6.86
C GLY A 167 -4.88 2.13 -6.27
N ALA A 168 -3.62 2.10 -5.85
CA ALA A 168 -2.98 0.91 -5.30
C ALA A 168 -3.81 0.31 -4.14
N ILE A 169 -4.28 1.14 -3.19
CA ILE A 169 -5.09 0.66 -2.05
C ILE A 169 -6.44 0.09 -2.50
N GLY A 170 -7.13 0.74 -3.46
CA GLY A 170 -8.40 0.21 -3.98
C GLY A 170 -8.23 -1.13 -4.69
N LEU A 171 -7.18 -1.29 -5.49
CA LEU A 171 -6.90 -2.54 -6.20
C LEU A 171 -6.52 -3.69 -5.26
N VAL A 172 -5.66 -3.46 -4.25
CA VAL A 172 -5.36 -4.51 -3.25
C VAL A 172 -6.58 -4.84 -2.39
N THR A 173 -7.43 -3.85 -2.08
CA THR A 173 -8.69 -4.08 -1.36
C THR A 173 -9.66 -4.93 -2.18
N LEU A 174 -9.74 -4.70 -3.50
CA LEU A 174 -10.54 -5.50 -4.43
C LEU A 174 -10.08 -6.96 -4.43
N ILE A 175 -8.76 -7.20 -4.49
CA ILE A 175 -8.15 -8.54 -4.41
C ILE A 175 -8.53 -9.21 -3.08
N CYS A 176 -8.34 -8.51 -1.96
CA CYS A 176 -8.64 -9.03 -0.62
C CYS A 176 -10.14 -9.36 -0.46
N ALA A 177 -11.04 -8.52 -0.98
CA ALA A 177 -12.47 -8.77 -0.97
C ALA A 177 -12.84 -10.02 -1.81
N LYS A 178 -12.23 -10.16 -3.01
CA LYS A 178 -12.41 -11.36 -3.84
C LYS A 178 -11.94 -12.62 -3.11
N ALA A 179 -10.74 -12.58 -2.56
CA ALA A 179 -10.17 -13.71 -1.82
C ALA A 179 -10.98 -14.08 -0.56
N SER A 180 -11.74 -13.14 0.00
CA SER A 180 -12.62 -13.35 1.17
C SER A 180 -14.02 -13.88 0.83
N GLY A 181 -14.31 -14.12 -0.45
CA GLY A 181 -15.58 -14.74 -0.88
C GLY A 181 -16.69 -13.75 -1.22
N ALA A 182 -16.36 -12.48 -1.54
CA ALA A 182 -17.33 -11.56 -2.11
C ALA A 182 -18.00 -12.17 -3.34
N GLY A 183 -19.35 -12.11 -3.39
CA GLY A 183 -20.14 -12.67 -4.50
C GLY A 183 -20.19 -11.75 -5.70
N LYS A 184 -20.11 -10.44 -5.48
CA LYS A 184 -20.07 -9.43 -6.52
C LYS A 184 -19.14 -8.27 -6.15
N LEU A 185 -18.31 -7.86 -7.09
CA LEU A 185 -17.35 -6.78 -6.93
C LEU A 185 -17.66 -5.63 -7.89
N ILE A 186 -17.81 -4.45 -7.33
CA ILE A 186 -18.02 -3.19 -8.06
C ILE A 186 -16.83 -2.29 -7.75
N ILE A 187 -16.24 -1.65 -8.77
CA ILE A 187 -15.22 -0.61 -8.58
C ILE A 187 -15.66 0.68 -9.24
N VAL A 188 -15.47 1.79 -8.54
CA VAL A 188 -15.72 3.15 -9.03
C VAL A 188 -14.40 3.91 -9.04
N GLY A 189 -13.95 4.39 -10.18
CA GLY A 189 -12.64 5.06 -10.26
C GLY A 189 -12.23 5.49 -11.66
N GLY A 190 -10.94 5.55 -11.88
CA GLY A 190 -10.27 5.92 -13.13
C GLY A 190 -8.76 6.04 -12.91
N PRO A 191 -7.95 6.19 -13.94
CA PRO A 191 -8.29 6.18 -15.36
C PRO A 191 -8.57 4.78 -15.93
N PRO A 192 -8.92 4.65 -17.21
CA PRO A 192 -9.30 3.36 -17.84
C PRO A 192 -8.30 2.22 -17.65
N GLY A 193 -7.00 2.49 -17.66
CA GLY A 193 -5.96 1.46 -17.46
C GLY A 193 -6.06 0.77 -16.09
N ARG A 194 -6.36 1.50 -15.01
CA ARG A 194 -6.57 0.93 -13.67
C ARG A 194 -7.86 0.14 -13.60
N LEU A 195 -8.89 0.58 -14.31
CA LEU A 195 -10.16 -0.11 -14.39
C LEU A 195 -10.06 -1.42 -15.18
N GLU A 196 -9.20 -1.46 -16.20
CA GLU A 196 -8.89 -2.70 -16.92
C GLU A 196 -8.17 -3.70 -16.00
N LEU A 197 -7.20 -3.24 -15.22
CA LEU A 197 -6.56 -4.09 -14.21
C LEU A 197 -7.58 -4.58 -13.16
N ALA A 198 -8.52 -3.75 -12.74
CA ALA A 198 -9.59 -4.16 -11.84
C ALA A 198 -10.47 -5.28 -12.46
N ARG A 199 -10.75 -5.24 -13.78
CA ARG A 199 -11.43 -6.34 -14.49
C ARG A 199 -10.62 -7.63 -14.45
N LYS A 200 -9.30 -7.56 -14.69
CA LYS A 200 -8.40 -8.72 -14.60
C LYS A 200 -8.37 -9.32 -13.19
N ILE A 201 -8.42 -8.49 -12.17
CA ILE A 201 -8.54 -8.90 -10.75
C ILE A 201 -9.87 -9.62 -10.49
N GLY A 202 -10.90 -9.29 -11.24
CA GLY A 202 -12.21 -9.94 -11.13
C GLY A 202 -13.33 -9.01 -10.66
N ALA A 203 -13.23 -7.70 -10.93
CA ALA A 203 -14.36 -6.77 -10.79
C ALA A 203 -15.47 -7.16 -11.77
N ASP A 204 -16.68 -7.38 -11.26
CA ASP A 204 -17.86 -7.71 -12.07
C ASP A 204 -18.44 -6.47 -12.74
N VAL A 205 -18.33 -5.32 -12.08
CA VAL A 205 -18.80 -4.02 -12.58
C VAL A 205 -17.76 -2.96 -12.36
N VAL A 206 -17.51 -2.18 -13.39
CA VAL A 206 -16.53 -1.10 -13.41
C VAL A 206 -17.24 0.20 -13.82
N ILE A 207 -17.14 1.22 -12.98
CA ILE A 207 -17.76 2.52 -13.18
C ILE A 207 -16.63 3.55 -13.34
N ASP A 208 -16.51 4.10 -14.56
CA ASP A 208 -15.51 5.11 -14.87
C ASP A 208 -16.07 6.51 -14.54
N ILE A 209 -15.38 7.21 -13.63
CA ILE A 209 -15.75 8.55 -13.20
C ILE A 209 -15.63 9.60 -14.31
N ALA A 210 -14.85 9.32 -15.36
CA ALA A 210 -14.77 10.20 -16.53
C ALA A 210 -15.97 10.02 -17.47
N GLU A 211 -16.51 8.80 -17.58
CA GLU A 211 -17.71 8.50 -18.36
C GLU A 211 -18.97 8.91 -17.61
N ILE A 212 -18.99 8.79 -16.29
CA ILE A 212 -20.10 9.17 -15.40
C ILE A 212 -19.62 10.23 -14.41
N PRO A 213 -19.52 11.52 -14.81
CA PRO A 213 -18.95 12.57 -13.98
C PRO A 213 -19.85 13.02 -12.82
N ALA A 214 -21.18 12.84 -12.94
CA ALA A 214 -22.14 13.25 -11.93
C ALA A 214 -22.21 12.22 -10.77
N PRO A 215 -22.00 12.63 -9.49
CA PRO A 215 -22.09 11.73 -8.35
C PRO A 215 -23.42 10.98 -8.24
N GLU A 216 -24.53 11.66 -8.52
CA GLU A 216 -25.87 11.08 -8.46
C GLU A 216 -26.06 9.94 -9.47
N GLU A 217 -25.48 10.09 -10.67
CA GLU A 217 -25.52 9.04 -11.70
C GLU A 217 -24.64 7.84 -11.32
N ARG A 218 -23.48 8.08 -10.69
CA ARG A 218 -22.63 7.00 -10.16
C ARG A 218 -23.29 6.26 -9.03
N ILE A 219 -23.97 6.98 -8.11
CA ILE A 219 -24.75 6.37 -7.03
C ILE A 219 -25.84 5.45 -7.64
N GLN A 220 -26.53 5.93 -8.66
CA GLN A 220 -27.55 5.10 -9.33
C GLN A 220 -26.92 3.91 -10.03
N ALA A 221 -25.80 4.08 -10.74
CA ALA A 221 -25.08 2.99 -11.41
C ALA A 221 -24.62 1.90 -10.43
N VAL A 222 -24.11 2.29 -9.24
CA VAL A 222 -23.76 1.32 -8.19
C VAL A 222 -25.02 0.58 -7.70
N ARG A 223 -26.12 1.29 -7.43
CA ARG A 223 -27.37 0.67 -6.99
C ARG A 223 -27.91 -0.30 -8.03
N ASP A 224 -27.96 0.11 -9.29
CA ASP A 224 -28.44 -0.76 -10.40
C ASP A 224 -27.60 -2.03 -10.56
N ALA A 225 -26.31 -1.94 -10.20
CA ALA A 225 -25.42 -3.09 -10.19
C ALA A 225 -25.63 -4.04 -8.99
N THR A 226 -26.43 -3.67 -7.99
CA THR A 226 -26.67 -4.48 -6.78
C THR A 226 -28.01 -5.22 -6.84
N PRO A 227 -28.20 -6.31 -6.08
CA PRO A 227 -29.49 -6.98 -6.00
C PRO A 227 -30.61 -6.01 -5.57
N ARG A 228 -31.68 -5.96 -6.35
CA ARG A 228 -32.86 -5.11 -6.11
C ARG A 228 -32.61 -3.59 -6.07
N GLY A 229 -31.41 -3.15 -6.45
CA GLY A 229 -31.05 -1.72 -6.41
C GLY A 229 -30.86 -1.16 -5.00
N GLU A 230 -30.62 -2.02 -4.01
CA GLU A 230 -30.56 -1.61 -2.59
C GLU A 230 -29.22 -1.00 -2.17
N GLY A 231 -28.17 -1.18 -2.95
CA GLY A 231 -26.80 -0.79 -2.62
C GLY A 231 -25.94 -2.00 -2.20
N ALA A 232 -24.66 -1.75 -1.90
CA ALA A 232 -23.67 -2.75 -1.57
C ALA A 232 -23.75 -3.14 -0.07
N ASP A 233 -23.43 -4.40 0.24
CA ASP A 233 -23.29 -4.90 1.61
C ASP A 233 -22.14 -4.21 2.33
N VAL A 234 -21.01 -4.07 1.62
CA VAL A 234 -19.80 -3.42 2.11
C VAL A 234 -19.30 -2.43 1.07
N VAL A 235 -18.93 -1.24 1.52
CA VAL A 235 -18.29 -0.20 0.69
C VAL A 235 -16.95 0.16 1.31
N PHE A 236 -15.90 0.13 0.49
CA PHE A 236 -14.56 0.59 0.88
C PHE A 236 -14.27 1.93 0.21
N GLU A 237 -13.96 2.95 1.00
CA GLU A 237 -13.44 4.24 0.51
C GLU A 237 -11.91 4.17 0.47
N CYS A 238 -11.37 4.25 -0.74
CA CYS A 238 -9.94 4.19 -1.03
C CYS A 238 -9.48 5.35 -1.94
N ALA A 239 -10.34 6.32 -2.20
CA ALA A 239 -10.05 7.45 -3.07
C ALA A 239 -9.36 8.60 -2.34
N GLY A 240 -9.70 8.80 -1.06
CA GLY A 240 -9.01 9.73 -0.16
C GLY A 240 -9.30 11.21 -0.41
N PHE A 241 -10.52 11.58 -0.84
CA PHE A 241 -10.94 12.98 -0.93
C PHE A 241 -12.36 13.17 -0.41
N LEU A 242 -12.61 14.29 0.30
CA LEU A 242 -13.82 14.49 1.10
C LEU A 242 -15.15 14.23 0.38
N PRO A 243 -15.37 14.64 -0.90
CA PRO A 243 -16.61 14.32 -1.61
C PRO A 243 -16.87 12.83 -1.81
N ALA A 244 -15.82 12.00 -1.83
CA ALA A 244 -15.98 10.56 -1.98
C ALA A 244 -16.68 9.92 -0.77
N ILE A 245 -16.49 10.46 0.44
CA ILE A 245 -17.16 9.96 1.65
C ILE A 245 -18.69 10.06 1.50
N THR A 246 -19.20 11.25 1.15
CA THR A 246 -20.64 11.45 1.03
C THR A 246 -21.25 10.61 -0.08
N GLU A 247 -20.55 10.46 -1.19
CA GLU A 247 -20.95 9.62 -2.31
C GLU A 247 -20.92 8.12 -1.91
N GLY A 248 -19.82 7.65 -1.29
CA GLY A 248 -19.67 6.25 -0.86
C GLY A 248 -20.68 5.82 0.20
N LEU A 249 -21.06 6.71 1.11
CA LEU A 249 -22.13 6.46 2.07
C LEU A 249 -23.47 6.18 1.37
N GLU A 250 -23.72 6.73 0.17
CA GLU A 250 -24.92 6.45 -0.62
C GLU A 250 -24.86 5.12 -1.39
N TYR A 251 -23.69 4.53 -1.56
CA TYR A 251 -23.53 3.19 -2.14
C TYR A 251 -23.95 2.08 -1.17
N VAL A 252 -23.87 2.34 0.15
CA VAL A 252 -24.15 1.34 1.19
C VAL A 252 -25.64 1.06 1.28
N LYS A 253 -26.05 -0.23 1.29
CA LYS A 253 -27.42 -0.65 1.54
C LYS A 253 -27.85 -0.44 2.99
N GLN A 254 -29.13 -0.62 3.26
CA GLN A 254 -29.66 -0.69 4.63
C GLN A 254 -28.92 -1.72 5.46
N SER A 255 -28.45 -1.34 6.64
CA SER A 255 -27.67 -2.16 7.59
C SER A 255 -26.33 -2.69 7.05
N GLY A 256 -25.81 -2.08 5.98
CA GLY A 256 -24.48 -2.40 5.44
C GLY A 256 -23.34 -1.75 6.21
N THR A 257 -22.13 -1.96 5.72
CA THR A 257 -20.90 -1.44 6.30
C THR A 257 -20.18 -0.49 5.33
N TYR A 258 -19.78 0.65 5.84
CA TYR A 258 -18.85 1.58 5.18
C TYR A 258 -17.49 1.50 5.85
N VAL A 259 -16.43 1.27 5.08
CA VAL A 259 -15.05 1.19 5.58
C VAL A 259 -14.25 2.36 5.02
N GLU A 260 -13.83 3.25 5.92
CA GLU A 260 -13.03 4.42 5.60
C GLU A 260 -11.54 4.07 5.66
N MET A 261 -10.85 4.22 4.53
CA MET A 261 -9.44 3.87 4.36
C MET A 261 -8.62 4.97 3.66
N GLY A 262 -9.28 5.87 2.93
CA GLY A 262 -8.60 6.83 2.05
C GLY A 262 -8.04 8.05 2.77
N HIS A 263 -8.64 8.46 3.88
CA HIS A 263 -8.28 9.68 4.60
C HIS A 263 -7.29 9.44 5.73
N PHE A 264 -6.11 8.91 5.39
CA PHE A 264 -5.07 8.63 6.38
C PHE A 264 -4.32 9.90 6.87
N VAL A 265 -4.55 11.05 6.25
CA VAL A 265 -4.07 12.39 6.68
C VAL A 265 -5.24 13.36 6.81
N ASP A 266 -5.07 14.36 7.66
CA ASP A 266 -6.05 15.44 7.80
C ASP A 266 -5.99 16.37 6.56
N ILE A 267 -7.08 16.36 5.79
CA ILE A 267 -7.26 17.22 4.61
C ILE A 267 -8.44 18.19 4.78
N GLY A 268 -8.93 18.36 6.02
CA GLY A 268 -10.01 19.26 6.38
C GLY A 268 -11.28 18.56 6.84
N SER A 269 -12.41 19.23 6.71
CA SER A 269 -13.71 18.77 7.19
C SER A 269 -14.78 18.82 6.11
N MET A 270 -15.85 18.07 6.30
CA MET A 270 -17.02 18.03 5.44
C MET A 270 -18.31 18.22 6.25
N ASP A 271 -19.39 18.65 5.61
CA ASP A 271 -20.72 18.62 6.19
C ASP A 271 -21.23 17.19 6.31
N PHE A 272 -21.77 16.85 7.47
CA PHE A 272 -22.26 15.51 7.76
C PHE A 272 -23.64 15.56 8.44
N ASN A 273 -24.62 14.89 7.84
CA ASN A 273 -25.95 14.73 8.43
C ASN A 273 -26.14 13.32 8.99
N PRO A 274 -25.93 13.12 10.30
CA PRO A 274 -25.98 11.77 10.89
C PRO A 274 -27.34 11.09 10.77
N ASN A 275 -28.45 11.85 10.73
CA ASN A 275 -29.77 11.25 10.55
C ASN A 275 -29.92 10.64 9.16
N GLN A 276 -29.59 11.40 8.12
CA GLN A 276 -29.77 10.98 6.72
C GLN A 276 -28.75 9.91 6.31
N GLN A 277 -27.50 10.10 6.69
CA GLN A 277 -26.39 9.31 6.19
C GLN A 277 -26.11 8.05 7.02
N LEU A 278 -26.46 8.04 8.33
CA LEU A 278 -26.25 6.90 9.19
C LEU A 278 -27.55 6.28 9.74
N MET A 279 -28.33 7.08 10.51
CA MET A 279 -29.41 6.56 11.33
C MET A 279 -30.53 5.95 10.49
N ARG A 280 -30.96 6.61 9.42
CA ARG A 280 -32.02 6.11 8.52
C ARG A 280 -31.62 4.85 7.79
N LYS A 281 -30.34 4.69 7.50
CA LYS A 281 -29.79 3.51 6.81
C LYS A 281 -29.31 2.44 7.80
N ASN A 282 -29.20 2.77 9.10
CA ASN A 282 -28.71 1.86 10.14
C ASN A 282 -27.36 1.23 9.78
N ILE A 283 -26.43 2.01 9.20
CA ILE A 283 -25.14 1.51 8.73
C ILE A 283 -24.08 1.50 9.83
N ARG A 284 -23.09 0.65 9.65
CA ARG A 284 -21.86 0.62 10.43
C ARG A 284 -20.74 1.37 9.69
N ILE A 285 -19.99 2.20 10.40
CA ILE A 285 -18.75 2.80 9.88
C ILE A 285 -17.57 2.18 10.62
N GLU A 286 -16.60 1.70 9.86
CA GLU A 286 -15.30 1.24 10.33
C GLU A 286 -14.21 2.15 9.79
N ALA A 287 -13.28 2.57 10.63
CA ALA A 287 -12.12 3.35 10.23
C ALA A 287 -10.85 2.49 10.29
N ILE A 288 -10.02 2.60 9.26
CA ILE A 288 -8.78 1.84 9.10
C ILE A 288 -7.61 2.80 9.01
N TRP A 289 -6.65 2.65 9.90
CA TRP A 289 -5.41 3.42 9.86
C TRP A 289 -4.21 2.53 10.21
N GLY A 290 -3.23 2.50 9.31
CA GLY A 290 -2.01 1.69 9.44
C GLY A 290 -2.25 0.19 9.36
N GLY A 291 -1.15 -0.55 9.32
CA GLY A 291 -1.14 -2.00 9.26
C GLY A 291 -0.69 -2.66 10.57
N ARG A 292 -0.73 -3.98 10.59
CA ARG A 292 -0.21 -4.84 11.66
C ARG A 292 0.52 -6.03 11.07
N VAL A 293 1.47 -6.56 11.81
CA VAL A 293 2.25 -7.73 11.39
C VAL A 293 1.37 -8.95 11.09
N GLU A 294 0.28 -9.14 11.82
CA GLU A 294 -0.67 -10.24 11.61
C GLU A 294 -1.37 -10.18 10.25
N TYR A 295 -1.48 -9.00 9.65
CA TYR A 295 -2.06 -8.85 8.32
C TYR A 295 -1.06 -9.19 7.21
N PHE A 296 0.24 -8.99 7.44
CA PHE A 296 1.29 -9.57 6.59
C PHE A 296 1.18 -11.08 6.56
N MET A 297 1.08 -11.71 7.74
CA MET A 297 0.93 -13.18 7.85
C MET A 297 -0.29 -13.73 7.12
N ARG A 298 -1.36 -12.93 6.96
CA ARG A 298 -2.56 -13.32 6.22
C ARG A 298 -2.46 -13.00 4.72
N GLY A 299 -1.80 -11.91 4.37
CA GLY A 299 -1.69 -11.41 3.00
C GLY A 299 -0.67 -12.20 2.17
N ILE A 300 0.52 -12.48 2.71
CA ILE A 300 1.60 -13.15 1.99
C ILE A 300 1.14 -14.48 1.35
N PRO A 301 0.48 -15.42 2.06
CA PRO A 301 0.00 -16.65 1.44
C PRO A 301 -1.03 -16.45 0.33
N VAL A 302 -1.79 -15.35 0.34
CA VAL A 302 -2.71 -15.02 -0.75
C VAL A 302 -1.96 -14.52 -1.98
N MET A 303 -0.92 -13.71 -1.77
CA MET A 303 -0.08 -13.19 -2.84
C MET A 303 0.74 -14.30 -3.53
N GLU A 304 1.33 -15.20 -2.74
CA GLU A 304 2.16 -16.32 -3.23
C GLU A 304 1.39 -17.35 -4.07
N ARG A 305 0.07 -17.46 -3.93
CA ARG A 305 -0.74 -18.32 -4.80
C ARG A 305 -0.72 -17.93 -6.27
N GLY A 306 -0.42 -16.66 -6.57
CA GLY A 306 -0.38 -16.16 -7.94
C GLY A 306 -1.75 -16.12 -8.64
N ASP A 307 -2.86 -16.11 -7.89
CA ASP A 307 -4.22 -16.10 -8.44
C ASP A 307 -4.60 -14.76 -9.08
N PHE A 308 -3.84 -13.69 -8.77
CA PHE A 308 -4.12 -12.31 -9.18
C PHE A 308 -2.90 -11.66 -9.84
N PRO A 309 -3.09 -10.76 -10.82
CA PRO A 309 -1.99 -10.06 -11.51
C PRO A 309 -1.45 -8.89 -10.66
N ILE A 310 -0.92 -9.20 -9.46
CA ILE A 310 -0.48 -8.20 -8.47
C ILE A 310 0.69 -7.38 -9.01
N GLU A 311 1.63 -8.01 -9.70
CA GLU A 311 2.81 -7.39 -10.30
C GLU A 311 2.46 -6.32 -11.34
N GLU A 312 1.31 -6.43 -12.03
CA GLU A 312 0.86 -5.41 -13.00
C GLU A 312 0.55 -4.05 -12.34
N MET A 313 0.41 -4.02 -11.01
CA MET A 313 0.24 -2.78 -10.26
C MET A 313 1.54 -1.96 -10.21
N VAL A 314 2.72 -2.57 -10.30
CA VAL A 314 4.00 -1.88 -10.37
C VAL A 314 4.18 -1.33 -11.79
N SER A 315 3.67 -0.12 -12.00
CA SER A 315 3.65 0.53 -13.32
C SER A 315 5.02 1.02 -13.79
N HIS A 316 5.88 1.40 -12.84
CA HIS A 316 7.22 1.93 -13.12
C HIS A 316 8.23 1.43 -12.09
N VAL A 317 9.43 1.11 -12.57
CA VAL A 317 10.62 0.84 -11.75
C VAL A 317 11.69 1.84 -12.15
N LEU A 318 12.14 2.66 -11.19
CA LEU A 318 13.08 3.75 -11.41
C LEU A 318 14.36 3.53 -10.60
N PRO A 319 15.53 3.94 -11.11
CA PRO A 319 16.74 4.04 -10.30
C PRO A 319 16.62 5.19 -9.27
N LEU A 320 17.42 5.14 -8.21
CA LEU A 320 17.33 6.09 -7.08
C LEU A 320 17.50 7.57 -7.50
N ASP A 321 18.30 7.86 -8.51
CA ASP A 321 18.54 9.22 -9.01
C ASP A 321 17.31 9.84 -9.71
N ARG A 322 16.32 9.02 -10.12
CA ARG A 322 15.03 9.48 -10.67
C ARG A 322 13.91 9.57 -9.61
N ILE A 323 14.21 9.48 -8.32
CA ILE A 323 13.20 9.47 -7.25
C ILE A 323 12.29 10.70 -7.29
N SER A 324 12.85 11.89 -7.54
CA SER A 324 12.08 13.14 -7.64
C SER A 324 11.04 13.10 -8.78
N GLU A 325 11.34 12.41 -9.89
CA GLU A 325 10.38 12.22 -10.98
C GLU A 325 9.21 11.34 -10.53
N GLY A 326 9.49 10.26 -9.80
CA GLY A 326 8.48 9.38 -9.23
C GLY A 326 7.52 10.10 -8.27
N PHE A 327 8.06 10.90 -7.36
CA PHE A 327 7.28 11.71 -6.42
C PHE A 327 6.42 12.74 -7.15
N ASN A 328 7.01 13.51 -8.07
CA ASN A 328 6.28 14.50 -8.87
C ASN A 328 5.16 13.87 -9.71
N ALA A 329 5.38 12.69 -10.29
CA ALA A 329 4.36 11.99 -11.08
C ALA A 329 3.16 11.57 -10.22
N LEU A 330 3.40 11.04 -9.02
CA LEU A 330 2.34 10.64 -8.10
C LEU A 330 1.61 11.82 -7.45
N ALA A 331 2.29 12.94 -7.22
CA ALA A 331 1.67 14.18 -6.72
C ALA A 331 0.94 14.97 -7.81
N GLY A 332 1.38 14.88 -9.07
CA GLY A 332 1.01 15.77 -10.17
C GLY A 332 0.13 15.17 -11.27
N GLY A 333 -0.73 14.18 -10.98
CA GLY A 333 -1.69 13.66 -11.95
C GLY A 333 -1.42 12.24 -12.44
N TYR A 334 -0.56 11.51 -11.76
CA TYR A 334 -0.33 10.08 -11.96
C TYR A 334 0.14 9.69 -13.36
N ASN A 335 0.97 10.51 -13.99
CA ASN A 335 1.56 10.19 -15.30
C ASN A 335 3.08 10.29 -15.25
N LEU A 336 3.77 9.25 -15.72
CA LEU A 336 5.20 9.21 -15.89
C LEU A 336 5.55 8.54 -17.22
N ASP A 337 6.43 9.17 -17.99
CA ASP A 337 6.86 8.67 -19.31
C ASP A 337 5.67 8.34 -20.26
N GLY A 338 4.54 9.08 -20.12
CA GLY A 338 3.33 8.88 -20.93
C GLY A 338 2.45 7.70 -20.50
N LYS A 339 2.72 7.08 -19.35
CA LYS A 339 1.94 5.98 -18.79
C LYS A 339 1.34 6.36 -17.44
N ASP A 340 0.17 5.77 -17.12
CA ASP A 340 -0.45 5.91 -15.80
C ASP A 340 0.44 5.30 -14.71
N ALA A 341 0.67 6.07 -13.63
CA ALA A 341 1.46 5.66 -12.49
C ALA A 341 0.56 5.12 -11.38
N ILE A 342 0.44 3.80 -11.24
CA ILE A 342 -0.32 3.14 -10.17
C ILE A 342 0.56 3.00 -8.92
N LYS A 343 1.65 2.25 -9.05
CA LYS A 343 2.72 2.11 -8.07
C LYS A 343 4.06 2.33 -8.77
N ILE A 344 4.85 3.23 -8.23
CA ILE A 344 6.24 3.44 -8.65
C ILE A 344 7.13 2.78 -7.60
N ALA A 345 8.08 1.97 -8.02
CA ALA A 345 9.08 1.36 -7.17
C ALA A 345 10.49 1.89 -7.52
N MET A 346 11.27 2.17 -6.50
CA MET A 346 12.68 2.52 -6.63
C MET A 346 13.51 1.26 -6.60
N LYS A 347 14.45 1.12 -7.54
CA LYS A 347 15.35 -0.03 -7.61
C LYS A 347 16.66 0.29 -6.90
N GLY A 348 17.10 -0.59 -6.00
CA GLY A 348 18.45 -0.54 -5.44
C GLY A 348 19.51 -0.77 -6.53
N GLY A 349 20.63 -0.05 -6.42
CA GLY A 349 21.72 -0.09 -7.41
C GLY A 349 22.78 -1.15 -7.14
N ALA A 350 22.75 -1.85 -6.00
CA ALA A 350 23.71 -2.90 -5.67
C ALA A 350 23.46 -4.13 -6.56
N ALA A 351 24.42 -4.42 -7.45
CA ALA A 351 24.40 -5.54 -8.39
C ALA A 351 24.77 -6.89 -7.71
#